data_ab3e72d43a3c70866f83f8d7bbf1261c
#
_entry.id   ab3e72d43a3c70866f83f8d7bbf1261c
#
_cell.length_a   1.000
_cell.length_b   1.000
_cell.length_c   1.000
_cell.angle_alpha   90.00
_cell.angle_beta   90.00
_cell.angle_gamma   90.00
#
_symmetry.space_group_name_H-M   'P 1'
#
loop_
_entity.id
_entity.type
_entity.pdbx_description
1 polymer ?
#
loop_
_entity_poly.entity_id
_entity_poly.type
_entity_poly.pdbx_seq_one_letter_code
_entity_poly.pdbx_strand_id
1 'polypeptide(L)'
;MSGQYSPLVSVMVPAYNAGTTISRCLNSVVGQTYRPLQVIVVDDGSCDNTASEVDRIIHNNTDPDLEMTFVRHVCNTGCGASRRDAVMEAKGDYIIAVDADDYIDSCMISRMVEETSCGNVDIVCAEMTEERCGRPRKLRYDASETFRLNDLRLDTLRFTLSKLIRTDLLRAHMVFTPGIDCWEDMEQVSVLLACEPVIRIIRESYYHYVIDPDAGSLTHSGTERILNQHLDVARRLQGYFDKAGISEKYAPFLEYVKFIAKVKFLRSSQALRHPLKRLRLWRDTFPEVNSHIMRFRHVGIIYRLAFAFAYRVSLLLPGKNRQTDNH
;
A
#
# COMPACT_ATOMS: atom_id res chain seq x y z
N MET A 1 5.52 20.35 36.96
CA MET A 1 5.95 19.83 35.66
C MET A 1 4.73 19.12 35.06
N SER A 2 4.06 19.73 34.10
CA SER A 2 2.98 19.07 33.37
C SER A 2 3.61 17.90 32.60
N GLY A 3 3.29 16.67 32.99
CA GLY A 3 3.74 15.49 32.25
C GLY A 3 3.31 15.68 30.78
N GLN A 4 4.27 15.79 29.89
CA GLN A 4 4.01 15.89 28.47
C GLN A 4 3.35 14.58 28.04
N TYR A 5 2.12 14.64 27.56
CA TYR A 5 1.40 13.46 27.07
C TYR A 5 2.17 12.87 25.90
N SER A 6 2.62 11.62 26.06
CA SER A 6 3.27 10.87 24.98
C SER A 6 2.23 9.90 24.39
N PRO A 7 1.80 10.08 23.13
CA PRO A 7 0.79 9.21 22.54
C PRO A 7 1.29 7.76 22.44
N LEU A 8 0.43 6.78 22.72
CA LEU A 8 0.74 5.39 22.44
C LEU A 8 0.80 5.19 20.91
N VAL A 9 1.85 4.56 20.42
CA VAL A 9 1.98 4.21 19.00
C VAL A 9 1.87 2.70 18.85
N SER A 10 0.96 2.25 17.96
CA SER A 10 0.86 0.85 17.54
C SER A 10 1.66 0.63 16.26
N VAL A 11 2.55 -0.36 16.27
CA VAL A 11 3.32 -0.80 15.09
C VAL A 11 2.70 -2.10 14.59
N MET A 12 2.12 -2.08 13.38
CA MET A 12 1.58 -3.29 12.76
C MET A 12 2.62 -3.94 11.83
N VAL A 13 2.82 -5.25 12.02
CA VAL A 13 3.79 -6.07 11.27
C VAL A 13 3.06 -7.27 10.68
N PRO A 14 2.53 -7.16 9.44
CA PRO A 14 2.00 -8.33 8.73
C PRO A 14 3.17 -9.24 8.31
N ALA A 15 3.04 -10.54 8.52
CA ALA A 15 4.08 -11.52 8.22
C ALA A 15 3.50 -12.76 7.52
N TYR A 16 4.18 -13.25 6.49
CA TYR A 16 3.90 -14.52 5.85
C TYR A 16 5.18 -15.12 5.28
N ASN A 17 5.59 -16.28 5.79
CA ASN A 17 6.83 -16.95 5.41
C ASN A 17 8.06 -16.01 5.46
N ALA A 18 8.17 -15.25 6.55
CA ALA A 18 9.19 -14.23 6.79
C ALA A 18 10.30 -14.69 7.75
N GLY A 19 10.46 -16.00 7.97
CA GLY A 19 11.36 -16.55 8.98
C GLY A 19 12.81 -16.09 8.86
N THR A 20 13.28 -15.71 7.67
CA THR A 20 14.64 -15.19 7.46
C THR A 20 14.79 -13.69 7.71
N THR A 21 13.69 -12.93 7.73
CA THR A 21 13.71 -11.45 7.79
C THR A 21 13.04 -10.89 9.03
N ILE A 22 12.03 -11.58 9.58
CA ILE A 22 11.19 -11.09 10.68
C ILE A 22 11.99 -10.71 11.92
N SER A 23 13.08 -11.42 12.22
CA SER A 23 13.93 -11.08 13.38
C SER A 23 14.64 -9.74 13.21
N ARG A 24 15.10 -9.40 12.01
CA ARG A 24 15.67 -8.07 11.71
C ARG A 24 14.61 -7.00 11.84
N CYS A 25 13.44 -7.20 11.26
CA CYS A 25 12.30 -6.28 11.34
C CYS A 25 11.94 -6.00 12.80
N LEU A 26 11.59 -7.02 13.55
CA LEU A 26 11.15 -6.86 14.95
C LEU A 26 12.24 -6.28 15.86
N ASN A 27 13.51 -6.65 15.68
CA ASN A 27 14.60 -6.04 16.44
C ASN A 27 14.72 -4.52 16.16
N SER A 28 14.45 -4.07 14.94
CA SER A 28 14.44 -2.64 14.61
C SER A 28 13.26 -1.90 15.25
N VAL A 29 12.11 -2.56 15.43
CA VAL A 29 10.92 -2.02 16.08
C VAL A 29 11.07 -2.02 17.60
N VAL A 30 11.52 -3.13 18.19
CA VAL A 30 11.80 -3.22 19.64
C VAL A 30 12.89 -2.23 20.06
N GLY A 31 13.88 -2.01 19.19
CA GLY A 31 14.99 -1.07 19.39
C GLY A 31 14.64 0.41 19.20
N GLN A 32 13.39 0.78 18.98
CA GLN A 32 12.98 2.19 18.88
C GLN A 32 13.25 2.93 20.19
N THR A 33 13.67 4.19 20.09
CA THR A 33 13.92 5.06 21.25
C THR A 33 12.64 5.65 21.85
N TYR A 34 11.53 5.55 21.15
CA TYR A 34 10.23 6.06 21.57
C TYR A 34 9.47 5.07 22.45
N ARG A 35 8.80 5.57 23.48
CA ARG A 35 7.84 4.85 24.32
C ARG A 35 6.68 5.79 24.69
N PRO A 36 5.44 5.29 24.93
CA PRO A 36 5.06 3.86 24.93
C PRO A 36 4.79 3.32 23.53
N LEU A 37 5.03 2.00 23.32
CA LEU A 37 4.79 1.30 22.08
C LEU A 37 3.94 0.04 22.26
N GLN A 38 3.09 -0.25 21.27
CA GLN A 38 2.46 -1.56 21.07
C GLN A 38 2.95 -2.12 19.73
N VAL A 39 3.43 -3.36 19.71
CA VAL A 39 3.80 -4.06 18.48
C VAL A 39 2.80 -5.18 18.23
N ILE A 40 2.16 -5.18 17.07
CA ILE A 40 1.15 -6.16 16.67
C ILE A 40 1.68 -6.93 15.47
N VAL A 41 2.09 -8.17 15.70
CA VAL A 41 2.52 -9.08 14.64
C VAL A 41 1.33 -9.95 14.24
N VAL A 42 1.02 -10.00 12.94
CA VAL A 42 -0.01 -10.87 12.39
C VAL A 42 0.64 -11.84 11.43
N ASP A 43 0.78 -13.10 11.86
CA ASP A 43 1.27 -14.21 11.03
C ASP A 43 0.12 -14.78 10.21
N ASP A 44 0.17 -14.59 8.91
CA ASP A 44 -0.87 -15.00 7.96
C ASP A 44 -0.77 -16.48 7.57
N GLY A 45 -0.61 -17.36 8.56
CA GLY A 45 -0.56 -18.79 8.35
C GLY A 45 0.76 -19.27 7.74
N SER A 46 1.89 -18.76 8.22
CA SER A 46 3.22 -19.19 7.77
C SER A 46 3.47 -20.69 8.03
N CYS A 47 4.22 -21.29 7.11
CA CYS A 47 4.65 -22.70 7.17
C CYS A 47 6.14 -22.85 7.50
N ASP A 48 6.88 -21.74 7.60
CA ASP A 48 8.30 -21.70 7.96
C ASP A 48 8.50 -21.39 9.46
N ASN A 49 9.70 -20.95 9.84
CA ASN A 49 10.04 -20.62 11.22
C ASN A 49 9.59 -19.21 11.68
N THR A 50 8.75 -18.50 10.89
CA THR A 50 8.28 -17.15 11.23
C THR A 50 7.72 -17.06 12.65
N ALA A 51 6.76 -17.96 12.98
CA ALA A 51 6.10 -17.94 14.28
C ALA A 51 7.09 -18.17 15.45
N SER A 52 8.03 -19.11 15.30
CA SER A 52 9.02 -19.39 16.35
C SER A 52 9.98 -18.22 16.57
N GLU A 53 10.34 -17.46 15.52
CA GLU A 53 11.15 -16.25 15.65
C GLU A 53 10.40 -15.12 16.35
N VAL A 54 9.10 -14.95 16.07
CA VAL A 54 8.24 -13.99 16.77
C VAL A 54 8.13 -14.34 18.25
N ASP A 55 7.80 -15.59 18.58
CA ASP A 55 7.69 -16.07 19.97
C ASP A 55 9.00 -15.85 20.74
N ARG A 56 10.14 -16.11 20.12
CA ARG A 56 11.46 -15.87 20.72
C ARG A 56 11.68 -14.39 21.09
N ILE A 57 11.28 -13.46 20.23
CA ILE A 57 11.44 -12.03 20.46
C ILE A 57 10.48 -11.57 21.56
N ILE A 58 9.23 -12.02 21.55
CA ILE A 58 8.26 -11.71 22.60
C ILE A 58 8.75 -12.20 23.97
N HIS A 59 9.24 -13.45 24.04
CA HIS A 59 9.73 -14.02 25.30
C HIS A 59 10.93 -13.26 25.87
N ASN A 60 11.77 -12.70 25.01
CA ASN A 60 12.95 -11.94 25.42
C ASN A 60 12.66 -10.46 25.73
N ASN A 61 11.45 -9.98 25.44
CA ASN A 61 11.07 -8.60 25.75
C ASN A 61 10.83 -8.44 27.25
N THR A 62 11.57 -7.54 27.86
CA THR A 62 11.45 -7.21 29.30
C THR A 62 11.08 -5.73 29.51
N ASP A 63 10.83 -4.99 28.44
CA ASP A 63 10.49 -3.57 28.50
C ASP A 63 9.02 -3.40 28.90
N PRO A 64 8.70 -2.78 30.06
CA PRO A 64 7.34 -2.62 30.53
C PRO A 64 6.51 -1.63 29.67
N ASP A 65 7.18 -0.73 28.95
CA ASP A 65 6.55 0.27 28.09
C ASP A 65 6.43 -0.19 26.62
N LEU A 66 6.70 -1.49 26.37
CA LEU A 66 6.55 -2.15 25.08
C LEU A 66 5.59 -3.34 25.19
N GLU A 67 4.36 -3.17 24.75
CA GLU A 67 3.40 -4.28 24.64
C GLU A 67 3.59 -5.00 23.31
N MET A 68 3.59 -6.35 23.31
CA MET A 68 3.63 -7.16 22.09
C MET A 68 2.40 -8.06 21.99
N THR A 69 1.68 -7.98 20.87
CA THR A 69 0.52 -8.82 20.53
C THR A 69 0.88 -9.69 19.35
N PHE A 70 0.61 -10.99 19.42
CA PHE A 70 0.83 -11.95 18.34
C PHE A 70 -0.47 -12.62 17.94
N VAL A 71 -0.92 -12.35 16.72
CA VAL A 71 -2.10 -12.94 16.08
C VAL A 71 -1.64 -13.95 15.04
N ARG A 72 -2.26 -15.13 15.01
CA ARG A 72 -1.93 -16.17 14.03
C ARG A 72 -3.18 -16.60 13.28
N HIS A 73 -3.14 -16.52 11.96
CA HIS A 73 -4.17 -17.06 11.11
C HIS A 73 -3.97 -18.56 10.89
N VAL A 74 -5.06 -19.30 10.73
CA VAL A 74 -5.01 -20.75 10.46
C VAL A 74 -4.50 -21.03 9.04
N CYS A 75 -4.74 -20.10 8.12
CA CYS A 75 -4.31 -20.19 6.72
C CYS A 75 -4.07 -18.79 6.16
N ASN A 76 -3.35 -18.70 5.03
CA ASN A 76 -3.11 -17.44 4.35
C ASN A 76 -4.41 -16.81 3.85
N THR A 77 -4.71 -15.61 4.34
CA THR A 77 -5.89 -14.78 4.02
C THR A 77 -5.54 -13.51 3.26
N GLY A 78 -4.25 -13.25 3.07
CA GLY A 78 -3.69 -12.12 2.35
C GLY A 78 -3.29 -10.94 3.22
N CYS A 79 -2.37 -10.12 2.71
CA CYS A 79 -1.78 -8.98 3.42
C CYS A 79 -2.85 -7.98 3.89
N GLY A 80 -3.89 -7.74 3.08
CA GLY A 80 -5.01 -6.87 3.45
C GLY A 80 -5.76 -7.36 4.71
N ALA A 81 -5.96 -8.68 4.87
CA ALA A 81 -6.59 -9.25 6.06
C ALA A 81 -5.69 -9.05 7.29
N SER A 82 -4.40 -9.33 7.17
CA SER A 82 -3.44 -9.17 8.27
C SER A 82 -3.34 -7.71 8.73
N ARG A 83 -3.32 -6.75 7.81
CA ARG A 83 -3.35 -5.33 8.15
C ARG A 83 -4.65 -4.92 8.83
N ARG A 84 -5.81 -5.41 8.35
CA ARG A 84 -7.10 -5.17 8.98
C ARG A 84 -7.10 -5.66 10.43
N ASP A 85 -6.66 -6.89 10.65
CA ASP A 85 -6.69 -7.49 11.97
C ASP A 85 -5.71 -6.78 12.93
N ALA A 86 -4.55 -6.36 12.44
CA ALA A 86 -3.64 -5.50 13.20
C ALA A 86 -4.27 -4.14 13.59
N VAL A 87 -5.03 -3.50 12.69
CA VAL A 87 -5.73 -2.25 13.00
C VAL A 87 -6.83 -2.45 14.04
N MET A 88 -7.49 -3.61 14.04
CA MET A 88 -8.51 -3.94 15.05
C MET A 88 -7.90 -4.14 16.44
N GLU A 89 -6.70 -4.73 16.53
CA GLU A 89 -5.94 -4.94 17.77
C GLU A 89 -5.21 -3.69 18.28
N ALA A 90 -5.04 -2.67 17.43
CA ALA A 90 -4.29 -1.46 17.79
C ALA A 90 -4.95 -0.71 18.95
N LYS A 91 -4.19 -0.32 19.95
CA LYS A 91 -4.61 0.49 21.12
C LYS A 91 -4.08 1.92 21.07
N GLY A 92 -3.08 2.15 20.18
CA GLY A 92 -2.38 3.42 20.09
C GLY A 92 -3.24 4.55 19.51
N ASP A 93 -2.89 5.77 19.86
CA ASP A 93 -3.45 7.00 19.29
C ASP A 93 -3.06 7.11 17.81
N TYR A 94 -1.88 6.59 17.47
CA TYR A 94 -1.34 6.49 16.13
C TYR A 94 -0.94 5.05 15.81
N ILE A 95 -0.95 4.74 14.51
CA ILE A 95 -0.54 3.44 13.97
C ILE A 95 0.45 3.63 12.82
N ILE A 96 1.45 2.77 12.75
CA ILE A 96 2.42 2.71 11.65
C ILE A 96 2.60 1.27 11.18
N ALA A 97 2.79 1.07 9.86
CA ALA A 97 3.08 -0.24 9.28
C ALA A 97 4.58 -0.42 9.05
N VAL A 98 5.07 -1.62 9.37
CA VAL A 98 6.43 -2.09 9.00
C VAL A 98 6.28 -3.48 8.43
N ASP A 99 6.69 -3.68 7.17
CA ASP A 99 6.62 -4.99 6.53
C ASP A 99 7.72 -5.92 7.08
N ALA A 100 7.41 -7.21 7.17
CA ALA A 100 8.26 -8.21 7.86
C ALA A 100 9.63 -8.44 7.19
N ASP A 101 9.81 -8.00 5.95
CA ASP A 101 11.05 -8.04 5.19
C ASP A 101 11.86 -6.72 5.21
N ASP A 102 11.31 -5.67 5.86
CA ASP A 102 11.90 -4.35 6.00
C ASP A 102 12.51 -4.11 7.39
N TYR A 103 13.06 -2.91 7.61
CA TYR A 103 13.49 -2.43 8.93
C TYR A 103 13.47 -0.90 9.01
N ILE A 104 13.56 -0.38 10.24
CA ILE A 104 13.46 1.06 10.51
C ILE A 104 14.60 1.54 11.41
N ASP A 105 15.03 2.78 11.24
CA ASP A 105 16.01 3.42 12.12
C ASP A 105 15.45 3.62 13.54
N SER A 106 16.30 3.49 14.55
CA SER A 106 15.89 3.51 15.96
C SER A 106 15.18 4.79 16.42
N CYS A 107 15.34 5.91 15.72
CA CYS A 107 14.72 7.19 16.03
C CYS A 107 13.48 7.51 15.19
N MET A 108 13.05 6.61 14.27
CA MET A 108 11.97 6.92 13.34
C MET A 108 10.68 7.32 14.04
N ILE A 109 10.22 6.51 14.99
CA ILE A 109 8.93 6.77 15.66
C ILE A 109 9.00 8.04 16.49
N SER A 110 10.10 8.29 17.23
CA SER A 110 10.26 9.54 18.00
C SER A 110 10.20 10.78 17.11
N ARG A 111 10.89 10.74 15.96
CA ARG A 111 10.88 11.86 15.00
C ARG A 111 9.51 12.10 14.38
N MET A 112 8.75 11.02 14.09
CA MET A 112 7.40 11.15 13.57
C MET A 112 6.41 11.67 14.63
N VAL A 113 6.53 11.24 15.86
CA VAL A 113 5.68 11.71 16.97
C VAL A 113 5.94 13.18 17.29
N GLU A 114 7.18 13.67 17.23
CA GLU A 114 7.51 15.08 17.41
C GLU A 114 6.66 15.98 16.49
N GLU A 115 6.44 15.58 15.23
CA GLU A 115 5.62 16.32 14.26
C GLU A 115 4.13 16.35 14.62
N THR A 116 3.64 15.41 15.42
CA THR A 116 2.23 15.41 15.85
C THR A 116 1.95 16.47 16.91
N SER A 117 2.98 16.97 17.61
CA SER A 117 2.85 17.98 18.68
C SER A 117 2.45 19.36 18.15
N CYS A 118 2.58 19.63 16.86
CA CYS A 118 2.33 20.93 16.22
C CYS A 118 0.88 21.12 15.76
N GLY A 119 -0.12 20.57 16.44
CA GLY A 119 -1.55 20.72 16.12
C GLY A 119 -2.22 19.37 15.83
N ASN A 120 -3.46 19.42 15.32
CA ASN A 120 -4.20 18.19 14.96
C ASN A 120 -3.64 17.59 13.66
N VAL A 121 -2.53 16.85 13.77
CA VAL A 121 -1.93 16.16 12.63
C VAL A 121 -2.55 14.77 12.50
N ASP A 122 -3.09 14.48 11.33
CA ASP A 122 -3.72 13.19 11.03
C ASP A 122 -2.73 12.15 10.52
N ILE A 123 -1.75 12.60 9.71
CA ILE A 123 -0.76 11.72 9.09
C ILE A 123 0.61 12.41 9.09
N VAL A 124 1.62 11.72 9.58
CA VAL A 124 3.02 12.10 9.39
C VAL A 124 3.66 11.14 8.39
N CYS A 125 4.25 11.68 7.32
CA CYS A 125 4.95 10.91 6.29
C CYS A 125 6.46 11.17 6.41
N ALA A 126 7.28 10.12 6.41
CA ALA A 126 8.73 10.26 6.26
C ALA A 126 9.18 9.68 4.90
N GLU A 127 10.29 10.21 4.35
CA GLU A 127 10.92 9.63 3.17
C GLU A 127 11.43 8.21 3.49
N MET A 128 11.72 7.42 2.44
CA MET A 128 12.15 6.04 2.56
C MET A 128 13.46 5.82 1.81
N THR A 129 14.21 4.80 2.18
CA THR A 129 15.36 4.29 1.43
C THR A 129 15.00 2.93 0.84
N GLU A 130 15.00 2.83 -0.48
CA GLU A 130 14.93 1.55 -1.18
C GLU A 130 16.32 0.91 -1.17
N GLU A 131 16.42 -0.32 -0.71
CA GLU A 131 17.67 -1.11 -0.72
C GLU A 131 17.53 -2.27 -1.70
N ARG A 132 18.28 -2.21 -2.77
CA ARG A 132 18.31 -3.28 -3.77
C ARG A 132 19.72 -3.84 -3.93
N CYS A 133 19.92 -5.13 -3.62
CA CYS A 133 21.24 -5.77 -3.66
C CYS A 133 22.31 -4.95 -2.94
N GLY A 134 22.01 -4.43 -1.74
CA GLY A 134 22.93 -3.61 -0.94
C GLY A 134 23.20 -2.20 -1.49
N ARG A 135 22.43 -1.74 -2.48
CA ARG A 135 22.53 -0.38 -3.03
C ARG A 135 21.36 0.48 -2.57
N PRO A 136 21.59 1.45 -1.66
CA PRO A 136 20.53 2.31 -1.18
C PRO A 136 20.17 3.40 -2.21
N ARG A 137 18.88 3.66 -2.35
CA ARG A 137 18.30 4.75 -3.15
C ARG A 137 17.23 5.45 -2.34
N LYS A 138 17.37 6.75 -2.10
CA LYS A 138 16.33 7.52 -1.41
C LYS A 138 15.10 7.70 -2.30
N LEU A 139 13.95 7.32 -1.77
CA LEU A 139 12.63 7.60 -2.34
C LEU A 139 12.12 8.90 -1.71
N ARG A 140 12.15 9.97 -2.50
CA ARG A 140 11.76 11.31 -2.04
C ARG A 140 10.34 11.64 -2.50
N TYR A 141 9.61 12.34 -1.64
CA TYR A 141 8.40 13.03 -2.04
C TYR A 141 8.74 14.22 -2.94
N ASP A 142 7.89 14.51 -3.94
CA ASP A 142 8.10 15.66 -4.84
C ASP A 142 7.95 16.98 -4.07
N ALA A 143 8.72 18.00 -4.45
CA ALA A 143 8.78 19.28 -3.73
C ALA A 143 7.50 20.13 -3.83
N SER A 144 6.63 19.84 -4.79
CA SER A 144 5.37 20.56 -5.03
C SER A 144 4.19 20.11 -4.14
N GLU A 145 4.44 19.48 -3.08
CA GLU A 145 3.65 18.71 -2.14
C GLU A 145 2.37 19.34 -1.61
N THR A 146 1.39 19.32 -2.45
CA THR A 146 0.03 19.17 -1.98
C THR A 146 -0.30 17.69 -2.07
N PHE A 147 -0.47 16.96 -0.95
CA PHE A 147 -0.98 15.59 -0.92
C PHE A 147 -2.45 15.53 -1.36
N ARG A 148 -2.74 16.28 -2.44
CA ARG A 148 -4.04 16.26 -3.07
C ARG A 148 -4.09 15.08 -4.02
N LEU A 149 -5.12 14.28 -3.89
CA LEU A 149 -5.27 13.03 -4.64
C LEU A 149 -5.14 13.22 -6.17
N ASN A 150 -5.65 14.34 -6.70
CA ASN A 150 -5.57 14.65 -8.12
C ASN A 150 -4.16 15.03 -8.62
N ASP A 151 -3.28 15.44 -7.71
CA ASP A 151 -1.91 15.89 -8.03
C ASP A 151 -0.88 14.77 -7.80
N LEU A 152 -1.29 13.69 -7.11
CA LEU A 152 -0.39 12.63 -6.70
C LEU A 152 -0.05 11.69 -7.85
N ARG A 153 1.23 11.36 -7.92
CA ARG A 153 1.72 10.21 -8.66
C ARG A 153 1.42 8.95 -7.84
N LEU A 154 1.04 7.86 -8.50
CA LEU A 154 0.85 6.56 -7.80
C LEU A 154 2.09 6.12 -7.03
N ASP A 155 3.28 6.58 -7.41
CA ASP A 155 4.54 6.29 -6.72
C ASP A 155 4.56 6.83 -5.27
N THR A 156 3.86 7.92 -4.99
CA THR A 156 3.76 8.53 -3.66
C THR A 156 2.69 7.85 -2.79
N LEU A 157 1.69 7.24 -3.43
CA LEU A 157 0.57 6.55 -2.76
C LEU A 157 0.88 5.09 -2.43
N ARG A 158 1.96 4.54 -2.97
CA ARG A 158 2.22 3.09 -2.98
C ARG A 158 2.21 2.43 -1.63
N PHE A 159 2.45 3.17 -0.55
CA PHE A 159 2.74 2.53 0.72
C PHE A 159 1.95 3.14 1.86
N THR A 160 1.30 2.27 2.64
CA THR A 160 0.98 2.60 4.03
C THR A 160 2.25 2.72 4.88
N LEU A 161 3.37 2.23 4.35
CA LEU A 161 4.70 2.25 4.96
C LEU A 161 5.20 3.68 5.14
N SER A 162 6.03 3.89 6.16
CA SER A 162 6.59 5.21 6.49
C SER A 162 5.54 6.31 6.72
N LYS A 163 4.35 5.91 7.17
CA LYS A 163 3.24 6.81 7.53
C LYS A 163 2.76 6.50 8.94
N LEU A 164 2.90 7.48 9.84
CA LEU A 164 2.28 7.46 11.15
C LEU A 164 0.87 8.06 11.00
N ILE A 165 -0.15 7.27 11.20
CA ILE A 165 -1.55 7.60 10.88
C ILE A 165 -2.34 7.62 12.18
N ARG A 166 -3.19 8.63 12.40
CA ARG A 166 -4.10 8.65 13.53
C ARG A 166 -5.05 7.46 13.47
N THR A 167 -5.09 6.67 14.53
CA THR A 167 -5.75 5.35 14.53
C THR A 167 -7.25 5.45 14.30
N ASP A 168 -7.92 6.47 14.86
CA ASP A 168 -9.35 6.69 14.65
C ASP A 168 -9.69 7.04 13.20
N LEU A 169 -8.84 7.85 12.53
CA LEU A 169 -8.99 8.15 11.11
C LEU A 169 -8.87 6.88 10.27
N LEU A 170 -7.84 6.06 10.54
CA LEU A 170 -7.65 4.81 9.80
C LEU A 170 -8.82 3.85 10.00
N ARG A 171 -9.32 3.70 11.24
CA ARG A 171 -10.46 2.84 11.55
C ARG A 171 -11.76 3.29 10.89
N ALA A 172 -12.03 4.60 10.92
CA ALA A 172 -13.24 5.17 10.31
C ALA A 172 -13.30 4.96 8.78
N HIS A 173 -12.14 4.85 8.14
CA HIS A 173 -11.99 4.78 6.68
C HIS A 173 -11.23 3.54 6.20
N MET A 174 -11.26 2.47 6.99
CA MET A 174 -10.55 1.23 6.67
C MET A 174 -11.21 0.48 5.51
N VAL A 175 -10.40 0.14 4.50
CA VAL A 175 -10.83 -0.60 3.29
C VAL A 175 -10.02 -1.87 3.04
N PHE A 176 -9.14 -2.26 3.94
CA PHE A 176 -8.39 -3.51 3.83
C PHE A 176 -9.32 -4.71 3.65
N THR A 177 -9.15 -5.43 2.55
CA THR A 177 -10.05 -6.52 2.15
C THR A 177 -9.30 -7.85 2.10
N PRO A 178 -9.84 -8.91 2.70
CA PRO A 178 -9.30 -10.25 2.57
C PRO A 178 -9.19 -10.68 1.10
N GLY A 179 -8.09 -11.38 0.77
CA GLY A 179 -7.83 -11.88 -0.58
C GLY A 179 -7.26 -10.85 -1.56
N ILE A 180 -7.07 -9.60 -1.13
CA ILE A 180 -6.33 -8.59 -1.89
C ILE A 180 -4.91 -8.50 -1.31
N ASP A 181 -3.92 -8.81 -2.14
CA ASP A 181 -2.50 -8.85 -1.79
C ASP A 181 -1.68 -7.81 -2.56
N CYS A 182 -2.34 -7.06 -3.44
CA CYS A 182 -1.66 -6.10 -4.31
C CYS A 182 -2.51 -4.85 -4.50
N TRP A 183 -1.91 -3.68 -4.23
CA TRP A 183 -2.57 -2.38 -4.20
C TRP A 183 -3.56 -2.16 -3.06
N GLU A 184 -3.61 -3.03 -2.04
CA GLU A 184 -4.41 -2.85 -0.83
C GLU A 184 -3.97 -1.60 -0.06
N ASP A 185 -2.67 -1.32 -0.05
CA ASP A 185 -2.07 -0.13 0.53
C ASP A 185 -2.41 1.13 -0.27
N MET A 186 -2.33 1.08 -1.60
CA MET A 186 -2.73 2.17 -2.48
C MET A 186 -4.24 2.48 -2.32
N GLU A 187 -5.09 1.46 -2.23
CA GLU A 187 -6.52 1.61 -1.97
C GLU A 187 -6.74 2.35 -0.63
N GLN A 188 -6.10 1.86 0.45
CA GLN A 188 -6.25 2.43 1.78
C GLN A 188 -5.77 3.88 1.85
N VAL A 189 -4.57 4.17 1.32
CA VAL A 189 -4.04 5.54 1.34
C VAL A 189 -4.87 6.49 0.50
N SER A 190 -5.40 6.03 -0.66
CA SER A 190 -6.29 6.85 -1.49
C SER A 190 -7.56 7.27 -0.77
N VAL A 191 -8.16 6.36 -0.01
CA VAL A 191 -9.36 6.64 0.79
C VAL A 191 -9.04 7.63 1.91
N LEU A 192 -7.92 7.47 2.60
CA LEU A 192 -7.49 8.41 3.65
C LEU A 192 -7.25 9.82 3.08
N LEU A 193 -6.56 9.92 1.95
CA LEU A 193 -6.28 11.21 1.32
C LEU A 193 -7.54 11.90 0.77
N ALA A 194 -8.57 11.13 0.40
CA ALA A 194 -9.85 11.69 0.00
C ALA A 194 -10.59 12.39 1.15
N CYS A 195 -10.24 12.08 2.40
CA CYS A 195 -10.76 12.77 3.59
C CYS A 195 -10.05 14.11 3.86
N GLU A 196 -9.09 14.51 3.03
CA GLU A 196 -8.31 15.76 3.17
C GLU A 196 -7.65 15.92 4.55
N PRO A 197 -6.88 14.90 5.02
CA PRO A 197 -6.27 14.92 6.34
C PRO A 197 -5.19 16.00 6.46
N VAL A 198 -4.92 16.42 7.69
CA VAL A 198 -3.76 17.30 8.01
C VAL A 198 -2.50 16.45 7.96
N ILE A 199 -1.62 16.72 6.98
CA ILE A 199 -0.40 15.95 6.74
C ILE A 199 0.85 16.76 7.07
N ARG A 200 1.82 16.11 7.73
CA ARG A 200 3.19 16.60 7.90
C ARG A 200 4.17 15.68 7.18
N ILE A 201 5.27 16.27 6.70
CA ILE A 201 6.27 15.54 5.94
C ILE A 201 7.65 15.77 6.55
N ILE A 202 8.32 14.66 6.84
CA ILE A 202 9.72 14.60 7.24
C ILE A 202 10.56 14.25 6.01
N ARG A 203 11.56 15.09 5.73
CA ARG A 203 12.46 14.93 4.57
C ARG A 203 13.61 13.97 4.83
N GLU A 204 13.70 13.43 6.00
CA GLU A 204 14.64 12.38 6.37
C GLU A 204 14.06 11.01 6.08
N SER A 205 14.94 10.09 5.73
CA SER A 205 14.61 8.70 5.42
C SER A 205 15.00 7.82 6.59
N TYR A 206 14.02 7.23 7.24
CA TYR A 206 14.18 6.34 8.40
C TYR A 206 13.66 4.93 8.14
N TYR A 207 12.95 4.71 7.04
CA TYR A 207 12.40 3.42 6.65
C TYR A 207 13.25 2.82 5.55
N HIS A 208 13.67 1.56 5.72
CA HIS A 208 14.47 0.81 4.77
C HIS A 208 13.61 -0.25 4.09
N TYR A 209 13.19 0.06 2.86
CA TYR A 209 12.43 -0.83 1.99
C TYR A 209 13.40 -1.75 1.25
N VAL A 210 13.41 -3.03 1.63
CA VAL A 210 14.39 -4.01 1.13
C VAL A 210 13.80 -4.77 -0.05
N ILE A 211 14.45 -4.68 -1.20
CA ILE A 211 14.10 -5.45 -2.39
C ILE A 211 15.11 -6.57 -2.58
N ASP A 212 14.70 -7.78 -2.24
CA ASP A 212 15.45 -8.99 -2.57
C ASP A 212 14.95 -9.53 -3.91
N PRO A 213 15.79 -9.54 -4.98
CA PRO A 213 15.40 -10.05 -6.29
C PRO A 213 15.11 -11.56 -6.28
N ASP A 214 15.71 -12.29 -5.34
CA ASP A 214 15.61 -13.76 -5.22
C ASP A 214 14.43 -14.17 -4.32
N ALA A 215 13.96 -13.30 -3.44
CA ALA A 215 12.72 -13.51 -2.72
C ALA A 215 11.54 -13.31 -3.69
N GLY A 216 10.71 -14.33 -3.87
CA GLY A 216 9.55 -14.31 -4.75
C GLY A 216 8.55 -13.22 -4.41
N SER A 217 8.84 -11.99 -4.79
CA SER A 217 7.96 -10.82 -4.56
C SER A 217 6.60 -11.02 -5.23
N LEU A 218 5.52 -10.92 -4.47
CA LEU A 218 4.14 -11.01 -4.94
C LEU A 218 3.87 -10.03 -6.08
N THR A 219 4.43 -8.82 -6.00
CA THR A 219 4.23 -7.75 -6.99
C THR A 219 4.87 -8.03 -8.35
N HIS A 220 5.87 -8.90 -8.42
CA HIS A 220 6.57 -9.27 -9.65
C HIS A 220 6.03 -10.54 -10.31
N SER A 221 5.14 -11.29 -9.65
CA SER A 221 4.65 -12.58 -10.15
C SER A 221 3.88 -12.50 -11.48
N GLY A 222 3.34 -11.33 -11.84
CA GLY A 222 2.63 -11.08 -13.10
C GLY A 222 1.47 -12.06 -13.37
N THR A 223 1.02 -12.77 -12.33
CA THR A 223 -0.05 -13.77 -12.43
C THR A 223 -1.38 -13.10 -12.80
N GLU A 224 -2.28 -13.85 -13.43
CA GLU A 224 -3.61 -13.34 -13.79
C GLU A 224 -4.40 -12.89 -12.54
N ARG A 225 -4.19 -13.57 -11.39
CA ARG A 225 -4.75 -13.17 -10.09
C ARG A 225 -4.33 -11.75 -9.71
N ILE A 226 -3.02 -11.45 -9.72
CA ILE A 226 -2.49 -10.13 -9.36
C ILE A 226 -2.98 -9.04 -10.32
N LEU A 227 -3.04 -9.35 -11.63
CA LEU A 227 -3.54 -8.40 -12.62
C LEU A 227 -5.02 -8.06 -12.40
N ASN A 228 -5.84 -9.07 -12.06
CA ASN A 228 -7.24 -8.85 -11.75
C ASN A 228 -7.42 -8.03 -10.48
N GLN A 229 -6.57 -8.23 -9.44
CA GLN A 229 -6.61 -7.42 -8.22
C GLN A 229 -6.41 -5.93 -8.50
N HIS A 230 -5.50 -5.55 -9.43
CA HIS A 230 -5.38 -4.13 -9.81
C HIS A 230 -6.66 -3.55 -10.42
N LEU A 231 -7.36 -4.35 -11.25
CA LEU A 231 -8.64 -3.93 -11.83
C LEU A 231 -9.73 -3.85 -10.75
N ASP A 232 -9.73 -4.78 -9.81
CA ASP A 232 -10.70 -4.83 -8.72
C ASP A 232 -10.51 -3.65 -7.75
N VAL A 233 -9.29 -3.33 -7.38
CA VAL A 233 -8.99 -2.13 -6.57
C VAL A 233 -9.45 -0.86 -7.28
N ALA A 234 -9.23 -0.73 -8.60
CA ALA A 234 -9.72 0.42 -9.35
C ALA A 234 -11.27 0.53 -9.34
N ARG A 235 -12.00 -0.60 -9.44
CA ARG A 235 -13.47 -0.63 -9.33
C ARG A 235 -13.94 -0.29 -7.92
N ARG A 236 -13.26 -0.80 -6.91
CA ARG A 236 -13.60 -0.58 -5.49
C ARG A 236 -13.42 0.87 -5.10
N LEU A 237 -12.30 1.50 -5.53
CA LEU A 237 -12.09 2.94 -5.34
C LEU A 237 -13.20 3.75 -6.01
N GLN A 238 -13.59 3.42 -7.24
CA GLN A 238 -14.72 4.08 -7.88
C GLN A 238 -15.99 3.91 -7.04
N GLY A 239 -16.32 2.69 -6.62
CA GLY A 239 -17.52 2.42 -5.81
C GLY A 239 -17.50 3.11 -4.44
N TYR A 240 -16.34 3.22 -3.79
CA TYR A 240 -16.18 3.97 -2.55
C TYR A 240 -16.47 5.47 -2.77
N PHE A 241 -15.87 6.06 -3.81
CA PHE A 241 -16.02 7.50 -4.10
C PHE A 241 -17.43 7.84 -4.58
N ASP A 242 -18.10 6.94 -5.31
CA ASP A 242 -19.50 7.09 -5.70
C ASP A 242 -20.42 7.12 -4.47
N LYS A 243 -20.22 6.19 -3.53
CA LYS A 243 -20.98 6.13 -2.28
C LYS A 243 -20.76 7.36 -1.40
N ALA A 244 -19.55 7.89 -1.40
CA ALA A 244 -19.20 9.11 -0.66
C ALA A 244 -19.63 10.40 -1.37
N GLY A 245 -20.13 10.33 -2.61
CA GLY A 245 -20.53 11.50 -3.40
C GLY A 245 -19.40 12.39 -3.86
N ILE A 246 -18.15 11.84 -3.95
CA ILE A 246 -16.93 12.60 -4.26
C ILE A 246 -16.26 12.19 -5.59
N SER A 247 -16.88 11.31 -6.36
CA SER A 247 -16.32 10.80 -7.62
C SER A 247 -16.02 11.90 -8.63
N GLU A 248 -16.87 12.92 -8.74
CA GLU A 248 -16.66 14.04 -9.67
C GLU A 248 -15.42 14.87 -9.27
N LYS A 249 -15.27 15.15 -7.96
CA LYS A 249 -14.12 15.85 -7.40
C LYS A 249 -12.80 15.16 -7.73
N TYR A 250 -12.76 13.83 -7.70
CA TYR A 250 -11.56 13.02 -7.89
C TYR A 250 -11.55 12.24 -9.21
N ALA A 251 -12.35 12.66 -10.20
CA ALA A 251 -12.40 12.00 -11.52
C ALA A 251 -11.03 11.89 -12.20
N PRO A 252 -10.13 12.91 -12.20
CA PRO A 252 -8.80 12.76 -12.79
C PRO A 252 -7.94 11.68 -12.13
N PHE A 253 -8.03 11.54 -10.81
CA PHE A 253 -7.33 10.49 -10.07
C PHE A 253 -7.89 9.10 -10.39
N LEU A 254 -9.22 8.93 -10.38
CA LEU A 254 -9.88 7.67 -10.70
C LEU A 254 -9.56 7.21 -12.12
N GLU A 255 -9.60 8.12 -13.10
CA GLU A 255 -9.18 7.82 -14.47
C GLU A 255 -7.72 7.36 -14.54
N TYR A 256 -6.84 8.00 -13.79
CA TYR A 256 -5.43 7.64 -13.73
C TYR A 256 -5.22 6.24 -13.12
N VAL A 257 -5.86 5.92 -12.01
CA VAL A 257 -5.81 4.59 -11.38
C VAL A 257 -6.30 3.50 -12.35
N LYS A 258 -7.46 3.72 -13.00
CA LYS A 258 -7.99 2.81 -14.03
C LYS A 258 -7.02 2.62 -15.18
N PHE A 259 -6.38 3.70 -15.64
CA PHE A 259 -5.40 3.63 -16.72
C PHE A 259 -4.17 2.81 -16.32
N ILE A 260 -3.59 3.03 -15.14
CA ILE A 260 -2.43 2.26 -14.68
C ILE A 260 -2.77 0.78 -14.47
N ALA A 261 -3.95 0.47 -13.93
CA ALA A 261 -4.43 -0.92 -13.85
C ALA A 261 -4.46 -1.60 -15.24
N LYS A 262 -4.94 -0.89 -16.27
CA LYS A 262 -4.95 -1.38 -17.67
C LYS A 262 -3.54 -1.55 -18.23
N VAL A 263 -2.61 -0.62 -17.93
CA VAL A 263 -1.21 -0.72 -18.38
C VAL A 263 -0.58 -2.01 -17.88
N LYS A 264 -0.75 -2.33 -16.58
CA LYS A 264 -0.23 -3.56 -15.99
C LYS A 264 -0.83 -4.81 -16.66
N PHE A 265 -2.12 -4.77 -16.96
CA PHE A 265 -2.81 -5.86 -17.64
C PHE A 265 -2.23 -6.20 -19.02
N LEU A 266 -1.87 -5.21 -19.84
CA LEU A 266 -1.23 -5.45 -21.15
C LEU A 266 0.23 -5.88 -21.05
N ARG A 267 0.94 -5.49 -20.01
CA ARG A 267 2.36 -5.83 -19.80
C ARG A 267 2.59 -7.23 -19.25
N SER A 268 1.54 -8.00 -18.99
CA SER A 268 1.69 -9.35 -18.45
C SER A 268 2.27 -10.30 -19.50
N SER A 269 3.05 -11.30 -19.04
CA SER A 269 3.58 -12.36 -19.90
C SER A 269 2.50 -13.15 -20.63
N GLN A 270 1.30 -13.23 -20.07
CA GLN A 270 0.14 -13.88 -20.71
C GLN A 270 -0.44 -13.08 -21.87
N ALA A 271 -0.21 -11.76 -21.94
CA ALA A 271 -0.62 -10.95 -23.07
C ALA A 271 0.03 -11.42 -24.38
N LEU A 272 1.24 -11.97 -24.29
CA LEU A 272 1.98 -12.50 -25.44
C LEU A 272 1.38 -13.80 -26.02
N ARG A 273 0.66 -14.59 -25.18
CA ARG A 273 0.07 -15.87 -25.64
C ARG A 273 -1.21 -15.68 -26.47
N HIS A 274 -2.02 -14.66 -26.17
CA HIS A 274 -3.27 -14.37 -26.84
C HIS A 274 -3.46 -12.87 -27.07
N PRO A 275 -2.62 -12.23 -27.92
CA PRO A 275 -2.53 -10.77 -28.00
C PRO A 275 -3.85 -10.10 -28.41
N LEU A 276 -4.57 -10.66 -29.38
CA LEU A 276 -5.84 -10.07 -29.86
C LEU A 276 -6.96 -10.17 -28.82
N LYS A 277 -7.05 -11.31 -28.09
CA LYS A 277 -8.02 -11.49 -27.00
C LYS A 277 -7.73 -10.51 -25.87
N ARG A 278 -6.46 -10.35 -25.49
CA ARG A 278 -6.03 -9.40 -24.48
C ARG A 278 -6.30 -7.96 -24.88
N LEU A 279 -6.02 -7.62 -26.12
CA LEU A 279 -6.24 -6.26 -26.61
C LEU A 279 -7.73 -5.88 -26.61
N ARG A 280 -8.63 -6.83 -26.95
CA ARG A 280 -10.08 -6.62 -26.80
C ARG A 280 -10.46 -6.41 -25.34
N LEU A 281 -10.05 -7.31 -24.47
CA LEU A 281 -10.37 -7.23 -23.05
C LEU A 281 -9.84 -5.93 -22.44
N TRP A 282 -8.63 -5.51 -22.82
CA TRP A 282 -8.06 -4.22 -22.42
C TRP A 282 -8.93 -3.05 -22.91
N ARG A 283 -9.36 -3.04 -24.18
CA ARG A 283 -10.23 -2.00 -24.73
C ARG A 283 -11.54 -1.89 -23.95
N ASP A 284 -12.15 -3.05 -23.67
CA ASP A 284 -13.50 -3.14 -23.09
C ASP A 284 -13.50 -2.96 -21.57
N THR A 285 -12.31 -3.01 -20.93
CA THR A 285 -12.13 -2.71 -19.49
C THR A 285 -11.91 -1.22 -19.32
N PHE A 286 -12.72 -0.54 -18.53
CA PHE A 286 -12.69 0.92 -18.33
C PHE A 286 -12.60 1.68 -19.67
N PRO A 287 -13.58 1.54 -20.57
CA PRO A 287 -13.52 2.11 -21.91
C PRO A 287 -13.43 3.64 -21.91
N GLU A 288 -13.94 4.29 -20.87
CA GLU A 288 -13.94 5.75 -20.68
C GLU A 288 -12.54 6.34 -20.68
N VAL A 289 -11.53 5.62 -20.17
CA VAL A 289 -10.15 6.16 -20.11
C VAL A 289 -9.37 5.99 -21.44
N ASN A 290 -9.90 5.26 -22.42
CA ASN A 290 -9.18 5.01 -23.67
C ASN A 290 -8.96 6.28 -24.51
N SER A 291 -9.92 7.21 -24.50
CA SER A 291 -9.82 8.50 -25.20
C SER A 291 -8.91 9.50 -24.48
N HIS A 292 -8.62 9.26 -23.19
CA HIS A 292 -7.88 10.18 -22.32
C HIS A 292 -6.40 9.83 -22.17
N ILE A 293 -5.89 8.78 -22.82
CA ILE A 293 -4.52 8.26 -22.69
C ILE A 293 -3.45 9.36 -22.80
N MET A 294 -3.64 10.30 -23.71
CA MET A 294 -2.68 11.40 -23.93
C MET A 294 -2.68 12.44 -22.80
N ARG A 295 -3.70 12.49 -21.95
CA ARG A 295 -3.81 13.45 -20.83
C ARG A 295 -2.93 13.03 -19.63
N PHE A 296 -2.58 11.76 -19.50
CA PHE A 296 -1.80 11.23 -18.38
C PHE A 296 -0.32 11.62 -18.46
N ARG A 297 -0.01 12.89 -18.21
CA ARG A 297 1.35 13.48 -18.37
C ARG A 297 2.42 12.81 -17.50
N HIS A 298 2.03 12.17 -16.39
CA HIS A 298 2.93 11.41 -15.51
C HIS A 298 3.41 10.08 -16.14
N VAL A 299 2.74 9.60 -17.19
CA VAL A 299 3.17 8.46 -17.97
C VAL A 299 4.06 8.94 -19.12
N GLY A 300 5.24 8.36 -19.27
CA GLY A 300 6.20 8.74 -20.31
C GLY A 300 5.57 8.77 -21.70
N ILE A 301 5.95 9.75 -22.52
CA ILE A 301 5.34 10.00 -23.84
C ILE A 301 5.33 8.76 -24.74
N ILE A 302 6.42 7.97 -24.74
CA ILE A 302 6.55 6.76 -25.54
C ILE A 302 5.46 5.74 -25.15
N TYR A 303 5.21 5.56 -23.87
CA TYR A 303 4.15 4.67 -23.40
C TYR A 303 2.76 5.17 -23.80
N ARG A 304 2.51 6.49 -23.65
CA ARG A 304 1.23 7.09 -24.07
C ARG A 304 0.97 6.86 -25.57
N LEU A 305 1.97 7.07 -26.41
CA LEU A 305 1.87 6.83 -27.84
C LEU A 305 1.63 5.35 -28.17
N ALA A 306 2.34 4.44 -27.48
CA ALA A 306 2.15 3.00 -27.65
C ALA A 306 0.73 2.56 -27.28
N PHE A 307 0.19 3.06 -26.15
CA PHE A 307 -1.18 2.76 -25.74
C PHE A 307 -2.24 3.40 -26.64
N ALA A 308 -2.02 4.62 -27.13
CA ALA A 308 -2.90 5.26 -28.10
C ALA A 308 -2.94 4.48 -29.42
N PHE A 309 -1.80 3.97 -29.89
CA PHE A 309 -1.70 3.09 -31.03
C PHE A 309 -2.44 1.76 -30.78
N ALA A 310 -2.17 1.11 -29.66
CA ALA A 310 -2.87 -0.12 -29.26
C ALA A 310 -4.39 0.06 -29.22
N TYR A 311 -4.86 1.20 -28.72
CA TYR A 311 -6.29 1.54 -28.74
C TYR A 311 -6.84 1.63 -30.17
N ARG A 312 -6.18 2.34 -31.08
CA ARG A 312 -6.60 2.43 -32.47
C ARG A 312 -6.65 1.07 -33.17
N VAL A 313 -5.62 0.23 -32.96
CA VAL A 313 -5.61 -1.15 -33.48
C VAL A 313 -6.76 -1.96 -32.89
N SER A 314 -7.08 -1.78 -31.61
CA SER A 314 -8.17 -2.51 -30.95
C SER A 314 -9.54 -2.19 -31.52
N LEU A 315 -9.74 -1.00 -32.10
CA LEU A 315 -11.00 -0.61 -32.74
C LEU A 315 -11.28 -1.42 -34.01
N LEU A 316 -10.25 -1.98 -34.65
CA LEU A 316 -10.38 -2.86 -35.80
C LEU A 316 -10.83 -4.28 -35.40
N LEU A 317 -10.79 -4.61 -34.14
CA LEU A 317 -11.24 -5.91 -33.64
C LEU A 317 -12.74 -5.90 -33.36
N PRO A 318 -13.50 -6.98 -33.72
CA PRO A 318 -14.93 -7.04 -33.45
C PRO A 318 -15.20 -6.83 -31.94
N GLY A 319 -16.21 -6.03 -31.63
CA GLY A 319 -16.69 -5.81 -30.26
C GLY A 319 -17.26 -7.11 -29.66
N LYS A 320 -17.49 -7.12 -28.32
CA LYS A 320 -18.36 -8.12 -27.70
C LYS A 320 -19.73 -8.00 -28.37
N ASN A 321 -20.16 -9.04 -29.09
CA ASN A 321 -21.58 -9.17 -29.39
C ASN A 321 -22.30 -9.16 -28.04
N ARG A 322 -23.25 -8.25 -27.86
CA ARG A 322 -24.28 -8.40 -26.84
C ARG A 322 -24.97 -9.72 -27.18
N GLN A 323 -24.54 -10.83 -26.60
CA GLN A 323 -25.39 -12.00 -26.55
C GLN A 323 -26.61 -11.53 -25.75
N THR A 324 -27.69 -11.42 -26.45
CA THR A 324 -29.04 -11.38 -25.90
C THR A 324 -29.16 -12.57 -24.96
N ASP A 325 -29.14 -12.29 -23.64
CA ASP A 325 -29.64 -13.21 -22.65
C ASP A 325 -31.16 -13.36 -22.91
N ASN A 326 -31.51 -14.24 -23.81
CA ASN A 326 -32.78 -14.91 -23.89
C ASN A 326 -32.48 -16.35 -23.50
N HIS A 327 -32.70 -16.66 -22.22
CA HIS A 327 -33.40 -17.84 -21.70
C HIS A 327 -33.29 -17.90 -20.21
#